data_241956859163f951e128ad79d7195afb
#
_entry.id   241956859163f951e128ad79d7195afb
#
_cell.length_a   1.000
_cell.length_b   1.000
_cell.length_c   1.000
_cell.angle_alpha   90.00
_cell.angle_beta   90.00
_cell.angle_gamma   90.00
#
_symmetry.space_group_name_H-M   'P 1'
#
loop_
_entity.id
_entity.type
_entity.pdbx_description
1 polymer ?
#
loop_
_entity_poly.entity_id
_entity_poly.type
_entity_poly.pdbx_seq_one_letter_code
_entity_poly.pdbx_strand_id
1 'polypeptide(L)'
;MRWALFLAVLATGAGAQDMAARLNDYPTEARADYVFACMAMNGQSREALRRCACSIDEIAAILPYEDCLAAETVLSMRRVGGERMAVFNSAASADNAVAALRRAQAEAELICF
;
A
#
# COMPACT_ATOMS: atom_id res chain seq x y z
N MET A 1 -21.83 43.33 35.73
CA MET A 1 -21.72 42.78 34.36
C MET A 1 -20.51 41.85 34.31
N ARG A 2 -20.79 40.56 34.28
CA ARG A 2 -19.74 39.54 34.22
C ARG A 2 -19.81 38.93 32.83
N TRP A 3 -18.85 39.27 32.00
CA TRP A 3 -18.66 38.66 30.68
C TRP A 3 -17.90 37.36 30.86
N ALA A 4 -18.57 36.24 30.74
CA ALA A 4 -17.94 34.94 30.67
C ALA A 4 -17.43 34.72 29.24
N LEU A 5 -16.12 34.76 29.08
CA LEU A 5 -15.44 34.35 27.86
C LEU A 5 -15.51 32.81 27.76
N PHE A 6 -16.37 32.30 26.90
CA PHE A 6 -16.34 30.90 26.48
C PHE A 6 -15.19 30.71 25.52
N LEU A 7 -14.09 30.17 26.00
CA LEU A 7 -13.04 29.61 25.14
C LEU A 7 -13.56 28.30 24.55
N ALA A 8 -13.99 28.34 23.31
CA ALA A 8 -14.25 27.14 22.53
C ALA A 8 -12.91 26.47 22.19
N VAL A 9 -12.60 25.39 22.87
CA VAL A 9 -11.47 24.51 22.53
C VAL A 9 -11.88 23.72 21.28
N LEU A 10 -11.43 24.18 20.12
CA LEU A 10 -11.50 23.41 18.88
C LEU A 10 -10.46 22.28 18.96
N ALA A 11 -10.90 21.12 19.40
CA ALA A 11 -10.12 19.92 19.32
C ALA A 11 -10.01 19.52 17.83
N THR A 12 -8.89 19.83 17.22
CA THR A 12 -8.58 19.41 15.84
C THR A 12 -8.36 17.91 15.82
N GLY A 13 -9.33 17.18 15.27
CA GLY A 13 -9.27 15.73 15.11
C GLY A 13 -8.36 15.28 13.97
N ALA A 14 -7.08 15.70 13.97
CA ALA A 14 -6.12 15.35 12.93
C ALA A 14 -5.85 13.84 12.85
N GLY A 15 -5.91 13.12 13.98
CA GLY A 15 -5.62 11.68 14.01
C GLY A 15 -6.65 10.79 13.32
N ALA A 16 -7.94 11.18 13.34
CA ALA A 16 -8.99 10.41 12.70
C ALA A 16 -8.97 10.53 11.16
N GLN A 17 -8.58 11.69 10.64
CA GLN A 17 -8.46 11.91 9.19
C GLN A 17 -7.27 11.16 8.60
N ASP A 18 -6.12 11.12 9.28
CA ASP A 18 -4.96 10.34 8.88
C ASP A 18 -5.27 8.83 8.83
N MET A 19 -5.97 8.32 9.83
CA MET A 19 -6.37 6.92 9.88
C MET A 19 -7.34 6.58 8.74
N ALA A 20 -8.34 7.43 8.49
CA ALA A 20 -9.30 7.23 7.40
C ALA A 20 -8.60 7.25 6.02
N ALA A 21 -7.66 8.15 5.79
CA ALA A 21 -6.89 8.21 4.56
C ALA A 21 -6.05 6.94 4.36
N ARG A 22 -5.37 6.46 5.38
CA ARG A 22 -4.58 5.23 5.35
C ARG A 22 -5.41 3.97 5.08
N LEU A 23 -6.65 3.91 5.59
CA LEU A 23 -7.54 2.77 5.41
C LEU A 23 -8.29 2.79 4.08
N ASN A 24 -8.50 3.97 3.48
CA ASN A 24 -9.35 4.15 2.30
C ASN A 24 -8.60 4.28 0.98
N ASP A 25 -7.27 4.39 1.00
CA ASP A 25 -6.47 4.55 -0.23
C ASP A 25 -6.51 3.30 -1.12
N TYR A 26 -6.39 2.12 -0.51
CA TYR A 26 -6.47 0.85 -1.23
C TYR A 26 -7.89 0.29 -1.21
N PRO A 27 -8.49 -0.03 -2.39
CA PRO A 27 -9.76 -0.73 -2.44
C PRO A 27 -9.71 -2.07 -1.70
N THR A 28 -10.83 -2.47 -1.11
CA THR A 28 -10.93 -3.76 -0.41
C THR A 28 -10.55 -4.94 -1.31
N GLU A 29 -10.98 -4.92 -2.56
CA GLU A 29 -10.63 -5.95 -3.54
C GLU A 29 -9.12 -6.06 -3.74
N ALA A 30 -8.42 -4.94 -3.91
CA ALA A 30 -6.97 -4.93 -4.05
C ALA A 30 -6.24 -5.49 -2.81
N ARG A 31 -6.73 -5.17 -1.61
CA ARG A 31 -6.22 -5.73 -0.36
C ARG A 31 -6.47 -7.23 -0.26
N ALA A 32 -7.67 -7.67 -0.62
CA ALA A 32 -8.04 -9.09 -0.61
C ALA A 32 -7.20 -9.89 -1.61
N ASP A 33 -6.99 -9.39 -2.81
CA ASP A 33 -6.13 -10.01 -3.83
C ASP A 33 -4.69 -10.16 -3.35
N TYR A 34 -4.15 -9.12 -2.71
CA TYR A 34 -2.82 -9.19 -2.14
C TYR A 34 -2.72 -10.28 -1.06
N VAL A 35 -3.66 -10.32 -0.14
CA VAL A 35 -3.69 -11.34 0.94
C VAL A 35 -3.83 -12.74 0.34
N PHE A 36 -4.68 -12.90 -0.65
CA PHE A 36 -4.87 -14.18 -1.36
C PHE A 36 -3.57 -14.68 -1.99
N ALA A 37 -2.90 -13.83 -2.75
CA ALA A 37 -1.61 -14.15 -3.38
C ALA A 37 -0.50 -14.42 -2.35
N CYS A 38 -0.44 -13.62 -1.29
CA CYS A 38 0.51 -13.76 -0.20
C CYS A 38 0.32 -15.11 0.53
N MET A 39 -0.91 -15.50 0.81
CA MET A 39 -1.21 -16.77 1.46
C MET A 39 -0.90 -17.98 0.55
N ALA A 40 -1.01 -17.83 -0.76
CA ALA A 40 -0.58 -18.86 -1.71
C ALA A 40 0.91 -19.18 -1.57
N MET A 41 1.72 -18.19 -1.20
CA MET A 41 3.16 -18.32 -1.02
C MET A 41 3.56 -18.74 0.41
N ASN A 42 2.78 -18.38 1.42
CA ASN A 42 3.14 -18.50 2.84
C ASN A 42 2.27 -19.50 3.61
N GLY A 43 1.29 -20.13 2.96
CA GLY A 43 0.40 -21.12 3.55
C GLY A 43 -1.00 -20.58 3.88
N GLN A 44 -1.92 -21.51 4.13
CA GLN A 44 -3.35 -21.22 4.31
C GLN A 44 -3.76 -21.18 5.80
N SER A 45 -2.82 -20.89 6.68
CA SER A 45 -3.07 -20.81 8.11
C SER A 45 -3.62 -19.45 8.53
N ARG A 46 -4.22 -19.41 9.72
CA ARG A 46 -4.66 -18.16 10.33
C ARG A 46 -3.48 -17.22 10.60
N GLU A 47 -2.33 -17.77 10.93
CA GLU A 47 -1.10 -17.00 11.12
C GLU A 47 -0.64 -16.36 9.81
N ALA A 48 -0.62 -17.11 8.71
CA ALA A 48 -0.31 -16.57 7.39
C ALA A 48 -1.29 -15.46 7.00
N LEU A 49 -2.58 -15.63 7.26
CA LEU A 49 -3.57 -14.57 7.03
C LEU A 49 -3.21 -13.28 7.79
N ARG A 50 -2.85 -13.37 9.06
CA ARG A 50 -2.49 -12.20 9.87
C ARG A 50 -1.24 -11.51 9.35
N ARG A 51 -0.22 -12.27 8.99
CA ARG A 51 1.03 -11.72 8.42
C ARG A 51 0.80 -11.06 7.07
N CYS A 52 0.02 -11.69 6.21
CA CYS A 52 -0.31 -11.15 4.89
C CYS A 52 -1.19 -9.89 5.00
N ALA A 53 -2.15 -9.86 5.91
CA ALA A 53 -2.96 -8.68 6.19
C ALA A 53 -2.11 -7.54 6.76
N CYS A 54 -1.22 -7.82 7.70
CA CYS A 54 -0.24 -6.86 8.21
C CYS A 54 0.60 -6.29 7.07
N SER A 55 1.09 -7.13 6.19
CA SER A 55 1.96 -6.73 5.08
C SER A 55 1.29 -5.72 4.15
N ILE A 56 0.05 -5.97 3.73
CA ILE A 56 -0.65 -5.02 2.85
C ILE A 56 -1.00 -3.72 3.58
N ASP A 57 -1.29 -3.77 4.87
CA ASP A 57 -1.53 -2.57 5.66
C ASP A 57 -0.27 -1.69 5.76
N GLU A 58 0.89 -2.29 5.96
CA GLU A 58 2.17 -1.57 5.99
C GLU A 58 2.54 -1.01 4.61
N ILE A 59 2.35 -1.78 3.54
CA ILE A 59 2.56 -1.28 2.17
C ILE A 59 1.66 -0.08 1.90
N ALA A 60 0.38 -0.19 2.23
CA ALA A 60 -0.60 0.88 2.03
C ALA A 60 -0.29 2.15 2.84
N ALA A 61 0.41 2.02 3.97
CA ALA A 61 0.85 3.15 4.76
C ALA A 61 2.04 3.91 4.15
N ILE A 62 2.85 3.22 3.35
CA ILE A 62 4.09 3.76 2.78
C ILE A 62 3.90 4.21 1.33
N LEU A 63 3.18 3.41 0.54
CA LEU A 63 3.03 3.58 -0.90
C LEU A 63 1.57 3.88 -1.25
N PRO A 64 1.26 5.03 -1.89
CA PRO A 64 -0.09 5.29 -2.40
C PRO A 64 -0.57 4.20 -3.36
N TYR A 65 -1.87 3.93 -3.38
CA TYR A 65 -2.45 2.88 -4.22
C TYR A 65 -2.15 3.08 -5.71
N GLU A 66 -2.20 4.32 -6.18
CA GLU A 66 -1.87 4.67 -7.57
C GLU A 66 -0.45 4.24 -7.95
N ASP A 67 0.51 4.45 -7.07
CA ASP A 67 1.91 4.07 -7.30
C ASP A 67 2.10 2.55 -7.25
N CYS A 68 1.39 1.88 -6.36
CA CYS A 68 1.35 0.42 -6.31
C CYS A 68 0.79 -0.16 -7.61
N LEU A 69 -0.34 0.37 -8.07
CA LEU A 69 -0.99 -0.05 -9.31
C LEU A 69 -0.08 0.16 -10.53
N ALA A 70 0.61 1.30 -10.60
CA ALA A 70 1.56 1.59 -11.67
C ALA A 70 2.71 0.57 -11.68
N ALA A 71 3.28 0.25 -10.53
CA ALA A 71 4.35 -0.74 -10.41
C ALA A 71 3.88 -2.15 -10.79
N GLU A 72 2.72 -2.56 -10.33
CA GLU A 72 2.13 -3.86 -10.69
C GLU A 72 1.84 -3.96 -12.19
N THR A 73 1.38 -2.88 -12.80
CA THR A 73 1.16 -2.81 -14.25
C THR A 73 2.47 -3.01 -15.01
N VAL A 74 3.55 -2.35 -14.60
CA VAL A 74 4.88 -2.55 -15.18
C VAL A 74 5.32 -4.01 -15.07
N LEU A 75 5.18 -4.61 -13.89
CA LEU A 75 5.56 -6.01 -13.67
C LEU A 75 4.72 -6.98 -14.50
N SER A 76 3.42 -6.72 -14.64
CA SER A 76 2.52 -7.50 -15.52
C SER A 76 2.97 -7.43 -16.96
N MET A 77 3.27 -6.24 -17.47
CA MET A 77 3.73 -6.04 -18.84
C MET A 77 5.06 -6.72 -19.10
N ARG A 78 5.99 -6.65 -18.15
CA ARG A 78 7.29 -7.34 -18.25
C ARG A 78 7.15 -8.86 -18.33
N ARG A 79 6.14 -9.43 -17.69
CA ARG A 79 5.86 -10.88 -17.76
C ARG A 79 5.32 -11.32 -19.10
N VAL A 80 4.56 -10.49 -19.79
CA VAL A 80 4.02 -10.79 -21.11
C VAL A 80 5.13 -10.89 -22.17
N GLY A 81 6.18 -10.08 -22.05
CA GLY A 81 7.33 -10.10 -22.95
C GLY A 81 7.05 -9.51 -24.32
N GLY A 82 8.03 -9.62 -25.24
CA GLY A 82 7.96 -9.15 -26.62
C GLY A 82 8.74 -7.87 -26.88
N GLU A 83 9.01 -7.58 -28.15
CA GLU A 83 9.82 -6.42 -28.61
C GLU A 83 9.23 -5.08 -28.19
N ARG A 84 7.90 -4.95 -28.17
CA ARG A 84 7.20 -3.74 -27.74
C ARG A 84 7.42 -3.45 -26.25
N MET A 85 7.74 -4.45 -25.46
CA MET A 85 8.00 -4.32 -24.03
C MET A 85 9.44 -3.91 -23.73
N ALA A 86 10.37 -3.98 -24.68
CA ALA A 86 11.76 -3.60 -24.50
C ALA A 86 11.89 -2.13 -24.08
N VAL A 87 11.10 -1.23 -24.67
CA VAL A 87 11.06 0.21 -24.28
C VAL A 87 10.56 0.35 -22.84
N PHE A 88 9.57 -0.41 -22.43
CA PHE A 88 9.02 -0.41 -21.07
C PHE A 88 10.02 -0.94 -20.05
N ASN A 89 10.80 -1.96 -20.42
CA ASN A 89 11.82 -2.56 -19.57
C ASN A 89 13.01 -1.62 -19.32
N SER A 90 13.25 -0.68 -20.21
CA SER A 90 14.37 0.28 -20.13
C SER A 90 13.96 1.69 -19.65
N ALA A 91 12.67 1.96 -19.46
CA ALA A 91 12.19 3.25 -19.00
C ALA A 91 12.54 3.47 -17.51
N ALA A 92 13.23 4.57 -17.22
CA ALA A 92 13.62 4.91 -15.85
C ALA A 92 12.42 5.09 -14.91
N SER A 93 11.30 5.65 -15.41
CA SER A 93 10.07 5.80 -14.65
C SER A 93 9.46 4.45 -14.23
N ALA A 94 9.52 3.44 -15.12
CA ALA A 94 9.08 2.09 -14.82
C ALA A 94 9.95 1.43 -13.76
N ASP A 95 11.27 1.56 -13.86
CA ASP A 95 12.21 1.05 -12.86
C ASP A 95 12.02 1.71 -11.49
N ASN A 96 11.79 3.02 -11.46
CA ASN A 96 11.52 3.77 -10.22
C ASN A 96 10.22 3.32 -9.55
N ALA A 97 9.17 3.09 -10.32
CA ALA A 97 7.90 2.59 -9.80
C ALA A 97 8.06 1.21 -9.15
N VAL A 98 8.74 0.29 -9.82
CA VAL A 98 9.02 -1.05 -9.30
C VAL A 98 9.92 -0.98 -8.06
N ALA A 99 10.95 -0.13 -8.05
CA ALA A 99 11.83 0.06 -6.91
C ALA A 99 11.08 0.57 -5.68
N ALA A 100 10.14 1.50 -5.85
CA ALA A 100 9.31 1.99 -4.76
C ALA A 100 8.43 0.90 -4.16
N LEU A 101 7.80 0.08 -5.00
CA LEU A 101 7.02 -1.08 -4.55
C LEU A 101 7.91 -2.09 -3.78
N ARG A 102 9.08 -2.42 -4.31
CA ARG A 102 9.99 -3.36 -3.67
C ARG A 102 10.47 -2.89 -2.31
N ARG A 103 10.74 -1.58 -2.15
CA ARG A 103 11.08 -1.01 -0.84
C ARG A 103 9.93 -1.11 0.16
N ALA A 104 8.72 -0.78 -0.26
CA ALA A 104 7.55 -0.90 0.60
C ALA A 104 7.30 -2.35 1.03
N GLN A 105 7.44 -3.29 0.12
CA GLN A 105 7.33 -4.73 0.41
C GLN A 105 8.41 -5.20 1.39
N ALA A 106 9.65 -4.76 1.22
CA ALA A 106 10.75 -5.13 2.11
C ALA A 106 10.53 -4.60 3.53
N GLU A 107 10.07 -3.38 3.69
CA GLU A 107 9.73 -2.82 5.01
C GLU A 107 8.57 -3.57 5.67
N ALA A 108 7.53 -3.86 4.90
CA ALA A 108 6.39 -4.64 5.39
C ALA A 108 6.82 -6.04 5.85
N GLU A 109 7.71 -6.69 5.11
CA GLU A 109 8.24 -8.01 5.46
C GLU A 109 9.00 -7.98 6.78
N LEU A 110 9.83 -6.97 7.00
CA LEU A 110 10.57 -6.81 8.27
C LEU A 110 9.65 -6.60 9.48
N ILE A 111 8.49 -5.97 9.29
CA ILE A 111 7.54 -5.70 10.37
C ILE A 111 6.61 -6.89 10.61
N CYS A 112 6.17 -7.57 9.56
CA CYS A 112 5.08 -8.54 9.59
C CYS A 112 5.56 -10.01 9.63
N PHE A 113 6.78 -10.29 9.23
CA PHE A 113 7.36 -11.62 9.16
C PHE A 113 8.64 -11.73 9.99
#